data_ce6b9e678c873019e47e421a7d252d59
#
_entry.id   ce6b9e678c873019e47e421a7d252d59
#
_cell.length_a   1.000
_cell.length_b   1.000
_cell.length_c   1.000
_cell.angle_alpha   90.00
_cell.angle_beta   90.00
_cell.angle_gamma   90.00
#
_symmetry.space_group_name_H-M   'P 1'
#
loop_
_entity.id
_entity.type
_entity.pdbx_description
1 polymer ?
#
loop_
_entity_poly.entity_id
_entity_poly.type
_entity_poly.pdbx_seq_one_letter_code
_entity_poly.pdbx_strand_id
1 'polypeptide(L)'
;QFASSAASDVYKRQLHPLRGQPLYLTVDLDWFDPAVLPGTGTPEPGGFHWQDFAAVIDVLKEHQLVAADVVELAPQLDTSGMSAVLAAKVTRSLLLLLGQRQ
;
A
#
# COMPACT_ATOMS: atom_id res chain seq x y z
N GLN A 1 -4.05 -12.45 -6.41
CA GLN A 1 -4.65 -12.80 -7.66
C GLN A 1 -6.09 -12.29 -7.76
N PHE A 2 -6.59 -11.86 -6.66
CA PHE A 2 -7.90 -11.25 -6.66
C PHE A 2 -7.85 -9.74 -6.76
N ALA A 3 -6.64 -9.19 -6.93
CA ALA A 3 -6.56 -7.81 -7.34
C ALA A 3 -7.33 -7.68 -8.65
N SER A 4 -8.22 -6.71 -8.71
CA SER A 4 -8.98 -6.47 -9.91
C SER A 4 -8.02 -6.18 -11.08
N SER A 5 -8.18 -6.88 -12.20
CA SER A 5 -7.37 -6.58 -13.37
C SER A 5 -7.62 -5.14 -13.86
N ALA A 6 -8.84 -4.61 -13.66
CA ALA A 6 -9.14 -3.23 -14.00
C ALA A 6 -8.36 -2.25 -13.12
N ALA A 7 -8.26 -2.53 -11.80
CA ALA A 7 -7.48 -1.71 -10.89
C ALA A 7 -6.00 -1.79 -11.25
N SER A 8 -5.49 -2.98 -11.53
CA SER A 8 -4.09 -3.15 -11.94
C SER A 8 -3.81 -2.39 -13.22
N ASP A 9 -4.72 -2.41 -14.18
CA ASP A 9 -4.55 -1.70 -15.45
C ASP A 9 -4.49 -0.19 -15.24
N VAL A 10 -5.29 0.36 -14.33
CA VAL A 10 -5.24 1.78 -14.00
C VAL A 10 -3.86 2.16 -13.46
N TYR A 11 -3.37 1.40 -12.48
CA TYR A 11 -2.06 1.68 -11.89
C TYR A 11 -0.93 1.49 -12.91
N LYS A 12 -1.03 0.48 -13.78
CA LYS A 12 -0.05 0.30 -14.85
C LYS A 12 0.05 1.54 -15.73
N ARG A 13 -1.08 2.10 -16.12
CA ARG A 13 -1.09 3.31 -16.96
C ARG A 13 -0.52 4.50 -16.21
N GLN A 14 -0.89 4.66 -14.94
CA GLN A 14 -0.42 5.79 -14.14
C GLN A 14 1.09 5.75 -13.93
N LEU A 15 1.66 4.57 -13.73
CA LEU A 15 3.07 4.41 -13.41
C LEU A 15 3.95 4.18 -14.65
N HIS A 16 3.34 3.91 -15.80
CA HIS A 16 4.10 3.61 -17.01
C HIS A 16 5.18 4.66 -17.34
N PRO A 17 4.92 5.97 -17.23
CA PRO A 17 5.95 6.96 -17.52
C PRO A 17 7.17 6.88 -16.61
N LEU A 18 7.05 6.18 -15.47
CA LEU A 18 8.14 6.05 -14.50
C LEU A 18 8.93 4.75 -14.66
N ARG A 19 8.65 3.97 -15.68
CA ARG A 19 9.39 2.74 -15.93
C ARG A 19 10.87 3.04 -16.14
N GLY A 20 11.69 2.20 -15.54
CA GLY A 20 13.13 2.36 -15.62
C GLY A 20 13.70 3.40 -14.68
N GLN A 21 12.85 4.10 -13.92
CA GLN A 21 13.30 5.11 -12.96
C GLN A 21 13.20 4.56 -11.54
N PRO A 22 14.13 4.92 -10.65
CA PRO A 22 14.01 4.52 -9.26
C PRO A 22 12.82 5.22 -8.59
N LEU A 23 12.04 4.45 -7.84
CA LEU A 23 10.84 4.93 -7.17
C LEU A 23 11.02 4.85 -5.66
N TYR A 24 10.56 5.88 -4.99
CA TYR A 24 10.36 5.92 -3.55
C TYR A 24 8.86 5.97 -3.30
N LEU A 25 8.33 4.97 -2.61
CA LEU A 25 6.91 4.89 -2.34
C LEU A 25 6.61 5.34 -0.91
N THR A 26 5.69 6.27 -0.77
CA THR A 26 5.12 6.64 0.53
C THR A 26 3.72 6.06 0.63
N VAL A 27 3.49 5.24 1.64
CA VAL A 27 2.17 4.69 1.92
C VAL A 27 1.59 5.41 3.13
N ASP A 28 0.58 6.23 2.88
CA ASP A 28 -0.19 6.89 3.92
C ASP A 28 -1.34 5.96 4.29
N LEU A 29 -1.39 5.50 5.52
CA LEU A 29 -2.35 4.47 5.94
C LEU A 29 -3.79 4.98 5.96
N ASP A 30 -4.02 6.29 5.99
CA ASP A 30 -5.37 6.81 5.86
C ASP A 30 -5.94 6.67 4.43
N TRP A 31 -5.14 6.20 3.47
CA TRP A 31 -5.61 5.76 2.17
C TRP A 31 -6.58 4.58 2.29
N PHE A 32 -6.39 3.73 3.30
CA PHE A 32 -7.30 2.62 3.56
C PHE A 32 -8.61 3.10 4.18
N ASP A 33 -9.69 2.36 3.90
CA ASP A 33 -10.98 2.64 4.51
C ASP A 33 -10.93 2.39 6.02
N PRO A 34 -11.59 3.23 6.84
CA PRO A 34 -11.62 3.01 8.29
C PRO A 34 -12.24 1.67 8.70
N ALA A 35 -12.99 1.03 7.82
CA ALA A 35 -13.50 -0.32 8.09
C ALA A 35 -12.37 -1.33 8.27
N VAL A 36 -11.20 -1.08 7.68
CA VAL A 36 -10.06 -1.99 7.77
C VAL A 36 -8.87 -1.35 8.49
N LEU A 37 -8.82 -0.01 8.58
CA LEU A 37 -7.74 0.68 9.27
C LEU A 37 -8.29 1.94 9.97
N PRO A 38 -8.98 1.78 11.11
CA PRO A 38 -9.44 2.94 11.86
C PRO A 38 -8.36 3.63 12.68
N GLY A 39 -7.20 2.99 12.87
CA GLY A 39 -6.12 3.51 13.70
C GLY A 39 -5.25 4.54 13.00
N THR A 40 -5.85 5.64 12.59
CA THR A 40 -5.16 6.77 11.97
C THR A 40 -5.81 8.07 12.44
N GLY A 41 -5.09 9.17 12.32
CA GLY A 41 -5.57 10.47 12.83
C GLY A 41 -6.69 11.08 12.00
N THR A 42 -6.76 10.75 10.71
CA THR A 42 -7.73 11.35 9.79
C THR A 42 -8.46 10.28 8.99
N PRO A 43 -9.21 9.39 9.67
CA PRO A 43 -9.96 8.36 8.97
C PRO A 43 -11.08 8.98 8.13
N GLU A 44 -11.28 8.47 6.93
CA GLU A 44 -12.31 8.98 6.04
C GLU A 44 -12.98 7.81 5.32
N PRO A 45 -14.31 7.65 5.47
CA PRO A 45 -15.04 6.59 4.77
C PRO A 45 -14.91 6.72 3.25
N GLY A 46 -14.98 5.60 2.56
CA GLY A 46 -14.84 5.57 1.10
C GLY A 46 -13.42 5.30 0.64
N GLY A 47 -12.56 4.82 1.53
CA GLY A 47 -11.18 4.49 1.21
C GLY A 47 -11.02 3.12 0.57
N PHE A 48 -9.78 2.69 0.49
CA PHE A 48 -9.39 1.47 -0.23
C PHE A 48 -9.24 0.29 0.72
N HIS A 49 -9.19 -0.90 0.13
CA HIS A 49 -9.08 -2.16 0.86
C HIS A 49 -7.81 -2.90 0.45
N TRP A 50 -7.59 -4.06 1.07
CA TRP A 50 -6.38 -4.84 0.80
C TRP A 50 -6.22 -5.21 -0.68
N GLN A 51 -7.32 -5.55 -1.36
CA GLN A 51 -7.26 -5.91 -2.77
C GLN A 51 -6.72 -4.79 -3.64
N ASP A 52 -7.03 -3.56 -3.27
CA ASP A 52 -6.51 -2.39 -4.00
C ASP A 52 -5.01 -2.25 -3.78
N PHE A 53 -4.55 -2.44 -2.55
CA PHE A 53 -3.12 -2.41 -2.26
C PHE A 53 -2.38 -3.54 -2.97
N ALA A 54 -2.98 -4.74 -3.00
CA ALA A 54 -2.39 -5.87 -3.71
C ALA A 54 -2.22 -5.56 -5.20
N ALA A 55 -3.16 -4.82 -5.80
CA ALA A 55 -3.05 -4.40 -7.19
C ALA A 55 -1.87 -3.44 -7.39
N VAL A 56 -1.65 -2.52 -6.46
CA VAL A 56 -0.48 -1.62 -6.49
C VAL A 56 0.81 -2.42 -6.40
N ILE A 57 0.88 -3.38 -5.49
CA ILE A 57 2.07 -4.22 -5.32
C ILE A 57 2.38 -4.99 -6.60
N ASP A 58 1.36 -5.55 -7.25
CA ASP A 58 1.57 -6.28 -8.50
C ASP A 58 2.19 -5.40 -9.57
N VAL A 59 1.74 -4.17 -9.69
CA VAL A 59 2.29 -3.23 -10.67
C VAL A 59 3.73 -2.86 -10.29
N LEU A 60 3.99 -2.63 -9.01
CA LEU A 60 5.32 -2.25 -8.53
C LEU A 60 6.38 -3.31 -8.76
N LYS A 61 5.98 -4.58 -8.93
CA LYS A 61 6.93 -5.66 -9.26
C LYS A 61 7.66 -5.40 -10.58
N GLU A 62 7.09 -4.60 -11.44
CA GLU A 62 7.67 -4.27 -12.75
C GLU A 62 8.44 -2.94 -12.73
N HIS A 63 8.61 -2.35 -11.57
CA HIS A 63 9.29 -1.07 -11.40
C HIS A 63 10.49 -1.22 -10.46
N GLN A 64 11.30 -0.17 -10.38
CA GLN A 64 12.49 -0.16 -9.52
C GLN A 64 12.16 0.54 -8.21
N LEU A 65 11.49 -0.16 -7.32
CA LEU A 65 11.24 0.37 -5.98
C LEU A 65 12.54 0.32 -5.18
N VAL A 66 13.06 1.47 -4.79
CA VAL A 66 14.36 1.57 -4.09
C VAL A 66 14.19 1.89 -2.61
N ALA A 67 13.09 2.51 -2.22
CA ALA A 67 12.81 2.86 -0.83
C ALA A 67 11.32 3.01 -0.65
N ALA A 68 10.87 2.89 0.59
CA ALA A 68 9.47 3.09 0.94
C ALA A 68 9.35 3.52 2.38
N ASP A 69 8.26 4.18 2.71
CA ASP A 69 7.86 4.40 4.09
C ASP A 69 6.37 4.13 4.25
N VAL A 70 5.97 3.92 5.50
CA VAL A 70 4.58 3.70 5.89
C VAL A 70 4.30 4.68 7.03
N VAL A 71 3.36 5.55 6.82
CA VAL A 71 3.10 6.66 7.74
C VAL A 71 1.63 6.69 8.17
N GLU A 72 1.36 7.44 9.21
CA GLU A 72 0.01 7.72 9.72
C GLU A 72 -0.64 6.57 10.50
N LEU A 73 0.13 5.62 10.99
CA LEU A 73 -0.42 4.66 11.94
C LEU A 73 -0.53 5.31 13.32
N ALA A 74 -1.73 5.30 13.88
CA ALA A 74 -1.99 5.75 15.24
C ALA A 74 -2.64 4.59 16.00
N PRO A 75 -1.85 3.61 16.46
CA PRO A 75 -2.41 2.37 17.03
C PRO A 75 -3.23 2.62 18.30
N GLN A 76 -2.94 3.70 19.03
CA GLN A 76 -3.69 4.04 20.21
C GLN A 76 -5.16 4.39 19.93
N LEU A 77 -5.50 4.70 18.68
CA LEU A 77 -6.87 5.01 18.28
C LEU A 77 -7.67 3.77 17.87
N ASP A 78 -7.05 2.60 17.89
CA ASP A 78 -7.69 1.35 17.48
C ASP A 78 -7.45 0.28 18.54
N THR A 79 -8.39 0.13 19.45
CA THR A 79 -8.26 -0.83 20.55
C THR A 79 -8.29 -2.29 20.08
N SER A 80 -8.77 -2.55 18.87
CA SER A 80 -8.81 -3.91 18.31
C SER A 80 -7.43 -4.43 17.93
N GLY A 81 -6.49 -3.53 17.64
CA GLY A 81 -5.17 -3.91 17.14
C GLY A 81 -5.14 -4.23 15.64
N MET A 82 -6.27 -4.22 14.98
CA MET A 82 -6.33 -4.62 13.55
C MET A 82 -5.59 -3.65 12.65
N SER A 83 -5.58 -2.36 12.98
CA SER A 83 -4.84 -1.38 12.18
C SER A 83 -3.34 -1.69 12.18
N ALA A 84 -2.80 -2.06 13.35
CA ALA A 84 -1.39 -2.44 13.44
C ALA A 84 -1.09 -3.71 12.65
N VAL A 85 -2.02 -4.67 12.64
CA VAL A 85 -1.87 -5.90 11.84
C VAL A 85 -1.82 -5.57 10.35
N LEU A 86 -2.72 -4.72 9.89
CA LEU A 86 -2.73 -4.33 8.46
C LEU A 86 -1.46 -3.55 8.10
N ALA A 87 -1.04 -2.63 8.97
CA ALA A 87 0.19 -1.87 8.75
C ALA A 87 1.40 -2.80 8.66
N ALA A 88 1.46 -3.83 9.50
CA ALA A 88 2.53 -4.82 9.45
C ALA A 88 2.51 -5.60 8.13
N LYS A 89 1.34 -5.96 7.65
CA LYS A 89 1.21 -6.68 6.37
C LYS A 89 1.65 -5.81 5.19
N VAL A 90 1.28 -4.54 5.21
CA VAL A 90 1.72 -3.56 4.21
C VAL A 90 3.25 -3.47 4.22
N THR A 91 3.82 -3.29 5.41
CA THR A 91 5.28 -3.16 5.57
C THR A 91 6.00 -4.41 5.09
N ARG A 92 5.49 -5.60 5.43
CA ARG A 92 6.07 -6.86 4.98
C ARG A 92 6.07 -6.95 3.45
N SER A 93 4.96 -6.56 2.83
CA SER A 93 4.86 -6.60 1.36
C SER A 93 5.90 -5.70 0.71
N LEU A 94 6.13 -4.52 1.27
CA LEU A 94 7.13 -3.60 0.75
C LEU A 94 8.55 -4.12 0.96
N LEU A 95 8.83 -4.73 2.11
CA LEU A 95 10.13 -5.33 2.37
C LEU A 95 10.44 -6.45 1.38
N LEU A 96 9.45 -7.26 1.05
CA LEU A 96 9.63 -8.34 0.07
C LEU A 96 9.93 -7.76 -1.31
N LEU A 97 9.26 -6.70 -1.72
CA LEU A 97 9.55 -6.04 -2.99
C LEU A 97 10.97 -5.47 -3.01
N LEU A 98 11.38 -4.80 -1.94
CA LEU A 98 12.71 -4.21 -1.85
C LEU A 98 13.79 -5.31 -1.87
N GLY A 99 13.53 -6.45 -1.23
CA GLY A 99 14.45 -7.57 -1.22
C GLY A 99 14.63 -8.22 -2.58
N GLN A 100 13.64 -8.16 -3.44
CA GLN A 100 13.71 -8.77 -4.77
C GLN A 100 14.69 -8.05 -5.71
N ARG A 101 15.10 -6.84 -5.36
CA ARG A 101 16.07 -6.11 -6.17
C ARG A 101 17.47 -6.69 -6.07
N GLN A 102 17.70 -7.45 -5.03
CA GLN A 102 19.01 -8.08 -4.81
C GLN A 102 19.11 -9.34 -5.65
#